data_7677511c9c8c7cfe48ed49cb60dc24d0
#
_entry.id   7677511c9c8c7cfe48ed49cb60dc24d0
#
_cell.length_a   1.000
_cell.length_b   1.000
_cell.length_c   1.000
_cell.angle_alpha   90.00
_cell.angle_beta   90.00
_cell.angle_gamma   90.00
#
_symmetry.space_group_name_H-M   'P 1'
#
loop_
_entity.id
_entity.type
_entity.pdbx_description
1 polymer ?
#
loop_
_entity_poly.entity_id
_entity_poly.type
_entity_poly.pdbx_seq_one_letter_code
_entity_poly.pdbx_strand_id
1 'polypeptide(L)'
;MNNNTEISDLIVKAYAHQKNGEISIAILVWNELINHNLVTQELSSNAHLNLGNLHLQQGNNDIAYESMTKAISSNPNSSEAFFCLAYMEQEKENFHEAINFFEAALKIKPEDVGAINNLGNCFDRLNKSHDSIKTYSKAISLDSEYIAAYYNRGNAYSKIAKDKLALEDLNKAIDLDNTFYQAYYNRGSVYGRLGKIELAEKDFKRAKELAKLEIEQSNK
;
A
#
# COMPACT_ATOMS: atom_id res chain seq x y z
N MET A 1 21.69 -14.36 -34.41
CA MET A 1 21.67 -13.97 -32.99
C MET A 1 20.77 -14.95 -32.25
N ASN A 2 21.16 -15.36 -31.05
CA ASN A 2 20.39 -16.40 -30.35
C ASN A 2 19.11 -15.71 -29.79
N ASN A 3 17.93 -16.21 -30.13
CA ASN A 3 16.62 -15.61 -29.74
C ASN A 3 16.48 -15.30 -28.23
N ASN A 4 17.20 -16.05 -27.38
CA ASN A 4 17.25 -15.79 -25.93
C ASN A 4 18.05 -14.51 -25.60
N THR A 5 19.01 -14.13 -26.42
CA THR A 5 19.79 -12.89 -26.23
C THR A 5 18.91 -11.67 -26.51
N GLU A 6 18.05 -11.74 -27.52
CA GLU A 6 17.14 -10.64 -27.90
C GLU A 6 16.11 -10.33 -26.81
N ILE A 7 15.48 -11.36 -26.21
CA ILE A 7 14.56 -11.20 -25.07
C ILE A 7 15.29 -10.57 -23.86
N SER A 8 16.48 -11.08 -23.55
CA SER A 8 17.28 -10.54 -22.43
C SER A 8 17.67 -9.08 -22.66
N ASP A 9 18.00 -8.70 -23.89
CA ASP A 9 18.34 -7.33 -24.26
C ASP A 9 17.11 -6.40 -24.13
N LEU A 10 15.92 -6.85 -24.53
CA LEU A 10 14.68 -6.08 -24.36
C LEU A 10 14.36 -5.85 -22.88
N ILE A 11 14.49 -6.88 -22.03
CA ILE A 11 14.28 -6.75 -20.58
C ILE A 11 15.24 -5.71 -19.98
N VAL A 12 16.54 -5.83 -20.28
CA VAL A 12 17.56 -4.90 -19.79
C VAL A 12 17.28 -3.47 -20.25
N LYS A 13 16.92 -3.27 -21.52
CA LYS A 13 16.55 -1.95 -22.07
C LYS A 13 15.33 -1.37 -21.35
N ALA A 14 14.27 -2.17 -21.18
CA ALA A 14 13.05 -1.71 -20.52
C ALA A 14 13.33 -1.21 -19.10
N TYR A 15 14.05 -1.99 -18.30
CA TYR A 15 14.42 -1.57 -16.94
C TYR A 15 15.39 -0.37 -16.93
N ALA A 16 16.30 -0.26 -17.90
CA ALA A 16 17.18 0.90 -18.01
C ALA A 16 16.39 2.18 -18.26
N HIS A 17 15.44 2.16 -19.19
CA HIS A 17 14.56 3.30 -19.46
C HIS A 17 13.67 3.67 -18.27
N GLN A 18 13.13 2.66 -17.55
CA GLN A 18 12.39 2.89 -16.29
C GLN A 18 13.26 3.61 -15.26
N LYS A 19 14.48 3.12 -15.02
CA LYS A 19 15.41 3.71 -14.06
C LYS A 19 15.80 5.17 -14.42
N ASN A 20 15.87 5.47 -15.70
CA ASN A 20 16.18 6.83 -16.20
C ASN A 20 14.96 7.75 -16.22
N GLY A 21 13.76 7.26 -15.85
CA GLY A 21 12.52 8.05 -15.92
C GLY A 21 11.96 8.22 -17.33
N GLU A 22 12.48 7.49 -18.31
CA GLU A 22 12.07 7.51 -19.72
C GLU A 22 10.83 6.64 -19.95
N ILE A 23 9.73 6.97 -19.22
CA ILE A 23 8.53 6.13 -19.09
C ILE A 23 7.94 5.72 -20.43
N SER A 24 7.81 6.67 -21.38
CA SER A 24 7.22 6.39 -22.70
C SER A 24 8.05 5.39 -23.50
N ILE A 25 9.38 5.45 -23.40
CA ILE A 25 10.27 4.50 -24.08
C ILE A 25 10.20 3.13 -23.39
N ALA A 26 10.18 3.09 -22.07
CA ALA A 26 10.03 1.85 -21.33
C ALA A 26 8.72 1.13 -21.70
N ILE A 27 7.61 1.83 -21.84
CA ILE A 27 6.32 1.28 -22.29
C ILE A 27 6.45 0.67 -23.70
N LEU A 28 7.11 1.35 -24.63
CA LEU A 28 7.33 0.80 -25.99
C LEU A 28 8.13 -0.49 -25.96
N VAL A 29 9.21 -0.55 -25.17
CA VAL A 29 10.07 -1.74 -25.08
C VAL A 29 9.34 -2.90 -24.39
N TRP A 30 8.55 -2.65 -23.34
CA TRP A 30 7.72 -3.69 -22.72
C TRP A 30 6.66 -4.23 -23.68
N ASN A 31 6.04 -3.37 -24.51
CA ASN A 31 5.09 -3.84 -25.54
C ASN A 31 5.77 -4.65 -26.64
N GLU A 32 6.99 -4.26 -27.05
CA GLU A 32 7.79 -5.06 -27.99
C GLU A 32 8.08 -6.45 -27.42
N LEU A 33 8.47 -6.54 -26.14
CA LEU A 33 8.72 -7.79 -25.46
C LEU A 33 7.47 -8.69 -25.43
N ILE A 34 6.29 -8.14 -25.08
CA ILE A 34 5.04 -8.92 -25.02
C ILE A 34 4.67 -9.51 -26.38
N ASN A 35 4.95 -8.79 -27.46
CA ASN A 35 4.66 -9.23 -28.83
C ASN A 35 5.72 -10.19 -29.41
N HIS A 36 6.78 -10.46 -28.65
CA HIS A 36 7.82 -11.37 -29.11
C HIS A 36 7.34 -12.81 -29.07
N ASN A 37 7.56 -13.56 -30.15
CA ASN A 37 7.04 -14.92 -30.36
C ASN A 37 7.56 -15.98 -29.37
N LEU A 38 8.60 -15.68 -28.62
CA LEU A 38 9.20 -16.57 -27.60
C LEU A 38 8.93 -16.11 -26.18
N VAL A 39 8.06 -15.14 -25.94
CA VAL A 39 7.72 -14.71 -24.59
C VAL A 39 6.98 -15.82 -23.86
N THR A 40 7.45 -16.16 -22.65
CA THR A 40 6.77 -17.12 -21.79
C THR A 40 5.59 -16.45 -21.06
N GLN A 41 4.64 -17.26 -20.56
CA GLN A 41 3.53 -16.72 -19.76
C GLN A 41 4.02 -15.95 -18.53
N GLU A 42 5.05 -16.43 -17.86
CA GLU A 42 5.65 -15.75 -16.70
C GLU A 42 6.24 -14.40 -17.10
N LEU A 43 7.00 -14.36 -18.19
CA LEU A 43 7.59 -13.11 -18.69
C LEU A 43 6.52 -12.14 -19.17
N SER A 44 5.48 -12.64 -19.85
CA SER A 44 4.32 -11.84 -20.26
C SER A 44 3.62 -11.22 -19.03
N SER A 45 3.42 -12.00 -17.95
CA SER A 45 2.86 -11.50 -16.70
C SER A 45 3.70 -10.37 -16.11
N ASN A 46 5.02 -10.58 -16.02
CA ASN A 46 5.94 -9.57 -15.49
C ASN A 46 5.96 -8.30 -16.37
N ALA A 47 5.92 -8.44 -17.67
CA ALA A 47 5.87 -7.31 -18.59
C ALA A 47 4.56 -6.53 -18.44
N HIS A 48 3.42 -7.20 -18.34
CA HIS A 48 2.13 -6.57 -18.08
C HIS A 48 2.08 -5.89 -16.73
N LEU A 49 2.68 -6.47 -15.69
CA LEU A 49 2.79 -5.83 -14.36
C LEU A 49 3.60 -4.52 -14.44
N ASN A 50 4.75 -4.54 -15.12
CA ASN A 50 5.56 -3.33 -15.32
C ASN A 50 4.81 -2.27 -16.14
N LEU A 51 4.11 -2.66 -17.20
CA LEU A 51 3.25 -1.74 -17.97
C LEU A 51 2.17 -1.12 -17.10
N GLY A 52 1.49 -1.91 -16.28
CA GLY A 52 0.49 -1.42 -15.35
C GLY A 52 1.06 -0.36 -14.40
N ASN A 53 2.22 -0.63 -13.80
CA ASN A 53 2.90 0.31 -12.91
C ASN A 53 3.32 1.60 -13.62
N LEU A 54 3.82 1.50 -14.87
CA LEU A 54 4.18 2.69 -15.67
C LEU A 54 2.97 3.53 -16.04
N HIS A 55 1.84 2.89 -16.37
CA HIS A 55 0.61 3.60 -16.66
C HIS A 55 0.01 4.25 -15.40
N LEU A 56 0.14 3.64 -14.21
CA LEU A 56 -0.23 4.29 -12.94
C LEU A 56 0.59 5.56 -12.69
N GLN A 57 1.90 5.52 -12.95
CA GLN A 57 2.76 6.71 -12.83
C GLN A 57 2.37 7.86 -13.77
N GLN A 58 1.74 7.52 -14.92
CA GLN A 58 1.22 8.51 -15.87
C GLN A 58 -0.23 8.95 -15.58
N GLY A 59 -0.88 8.38 -14.56
CA GLY A 59 -2.30 8.62 -14.27
C GLY A 59 -3.28 7.91 -15.22
N ASN A 60 -2.80 6.98 -16.06
CA ASN A 60 -3.59 6.21 -17.01
C ASN A 60 -4.22 4.98 -16.33
N ASN A 61 -5.13 5.22 -15.38
CA ASN A 61 -5.65 4.20 -14.48
C ASN A 61 -6.37 3.05 -15.20
N ASP A 62 -7.14 3.33 -16.26
CA ASP A 62 -7.88 2.28 -16.99
C ASP A 62 -6.93 1.31 -17.71
N ILE A 63 -5.87 1.85 -18.35
CA ILE A 63 -4.86 1.03 -19.03
C ILE A 63 -4.03 0.24 -18.02
N ALA A 64 -3.75 0.83 -16.87
CA ALA A 64 -3.06 0.15 -15.77
C ALA A 64 -3.89 -1.04 -15.26
N TYR A 65 -5.18 -0.84 -15.04
CA TYR A 65 -6.09 -1.90 -14.60
C TYR A 65 -6.15 -3.06 -15.61
N GLU A 66 -6.29 -2.74 -16.89
CA GLU A 66 -6.27 -3.76 -17.97
C GLU A 66 -4.93 -4.52 -17.98
N SER A 67 -3.81 -3.82 -17.82
CA SER A 67 -2.48 -4.43 -17.78
C SER A 67 -2.33 -5.38 -16.59
N MET A 68 -2.76 -4.98 -15.38
CA MET A 68 -2.75 -5.84 -14.19
C MET A 68 -3.63 -7.08 -14.37
N THR A 69 -4.79 -6.93 -15.01
CA THR A 69 -5.70 -8.05 -15.35
C THR A 69 -5.05 -9.03 -16.32
N LYS A 70 -4.33 -8.53 -17.33
CA LYS A 70 -3.55 -9.37 -18.27
C LYS A 70 -2.39 -10.07 -17.55
N ALA A 71 -1.75 -9.41 -16.58
CA ALA A 71 -0.70 -10.05 -15.77
C ALA A 71 -1.24 -11.27 -15.01
N ILE A 72 -2.41 -11.14 -14.36
CA ILE A 72 -3.08 -12.26 -13.67
C ILE A 72 -3.51 -13.35 -14.64
N SER A 73 -4.01 -12.99 -15.83
CA SER A 73 -4.41 -13.96 -16.85
C SER A 73 -3.23 -14.79 -17.35
N SER A 74 -2.04 -14.19 -17.44
CA SER A 74 -0.80 -14.86 -17.83
C SER A 74 -0.20 -15.66 -16.66
N ASN A 75 -0.29 -15.18 -15.43
CA ASN A 75 0.16 -15.85 -14.21
C ASN A 75 -0.82 -15.63 -13.07
N PRO A 76 -1.74 -16.59 -12.80
CA PRO A 76 -2.69 -16.52 -11.70
C PRO A 76 -2.07 -16.46 -10.29
N ASN A 77 -0.75 -16.70 -10.18
CA ASN A 77 0.00 -16.60 -8.93
C ASN A 77 0.77 -15.28 -8.78
N SER A 78 0.43 -14.24 -9.54
CA SER A 78 1.00 -12.91 -9.40
C SER A 78 0.37 -12.16 -8.23
N SER A 79 0.90 -12.35 -7.00
CA SER A 79 0.40 -11.64 -5.80
C SER A 79 0.50 -10.13 -5.95
N GLU A 80 1.51 -9.63 -6.65
CA GLU A 80 1.75 -8.22 -6.87
C GLU A 80 0.68 -7.59 -7.78
N ALA A 81 0.26 -8.30 -8.86
CA ALA A 81 -0.82 -7.82 -9.71
C ALA A 81 -2.16 -7.77 -8.96
N PHE A 82 -2.45 -8.77 -8.12
CA PHE A 82 -3.62 -8.74 -7.24
C PHE A 82 -3.55 -7.58 -6.25
N PHE A 83 -2.39 -7.35 -5.63
CA PHE A 83 -2.18 -6.22 -4.72
C PHE A 83 -2.43 -4.88 -5.41
N CYS A 84 -1.89 -4.69 -6.63
CA CYS A 84 -2.10 -3.46 -7.40
C CYS A 84 -3.59 -3.23 -7.74
N LEU A 85 -4.31 -4.27 -8.19
CA LEU A 85 -5.75 -4.17 -8.44
C LEU A 85 -6.52 -3.85 -7.15
N ALA A 86 -6.16 -4.49 -6.03
CA ALA A 86 -6.77 -4.22 -4.73
C ALA A 86 -6.59 -2.75 -4.33
N TYR A 87 -5.37 -2.22 -4.50
CA TYR A 87 -5.07 -0.82 -4.21
C TYR A 87 -5.86 0.13 -5.11
N MET A 88 -5.94 -0.16 -6.41
CA MET A 88 -6.72 0.64 -7.36
C MET A 88 -8.21 0.66 -7.02
N GLU A 89 -8.78 -0.46 -6.60
CA GLU A 89 -10.19 -0.53 -6.16
C GLU A 89 -10.40 0.18 -4.81
N GLN A 90 -9.43 0.12 -3.90
CA GLN A 90 -9.44 0.87 -2.65
C GLN A 90 -9.47 2.40 -2.91
N GLU A 91 -8.65 2.91 -3.85
CA GLU A 91 -8.64 4.33 -4.24
C GLU A 91 -9.97 4.79 -4.86
N LYS A 92 -10.67 3.88 -5.55
CA LYS A 92 -12.04 4.11 -6.06
C LYS A 92 -13.13 3.96 -4.99
N GLU A 93 -12.75 3.67 -3.74
CA GLU A 93 -13.66 3.34 -2.63
C GLU A 93 -14.50 2.07 -2.83
N ASN A 94 -14.13 1.21 -3.77
CA ASN A 94 -14.75 -0.10 -4.01
C ASN A 94 -14.21 -1.14 -3.02
N PHE A 95 -14.42 -0.90 -1.70
CA PHE A 95 -13.76 -1.67 -0.64
C PHE A 95 -14.08 -3.16 -0.65
N HIS A 96 -15.26 -3.58 -1.12
CA HIS A 96 -15.60 -5.00 -1.22
C HIS A 96 -14.74 -5.70 -2.27
N GLU A 97 -14.54 -5.08 -3.42
CA GLU A 97 -13.70 -5.62 -4.49
C GLU A 97 -12.22 -5.58 -4.10
N ALA A 98 -11.79 -4.50 -3.45
CA ALA A 98 -10.44 -4.40 -2.90
C ALA A 98 -10.13 -5.54 -1.91
N ILE A 99 -11.07 -5.90 -1.03
CA ILE A 99 -10.94 -7.04 -0.10
C ILE A 99 -10.72 -8.34 -0.89
N ASN A 100 -11.52 -8.61 -1.92
CA ASN A 100 -11.39 -9.82 -2.73
C ASN A 100 -9.98 -9.94 -3.34
N PHE A 101 -9.47 -8.85 -3.87
CA PHE A 101 -8.13 -8.82 -4.47
C PHE A 101 -7.01 -8.91 -3.42
N PHE A 102 -7.13 -8.21 -2.26
CA PHE A 102 -6.15 -8.39 -1.17
C PHE A 102 -6.14 -9.82 -0.64
N GLU A 103 -7.29 -10.45 -0.46
CA GLU A 103 -7.38 -11.85 -0.04
C GLU A 103 -6.75 -12.79 -1.08
N ALA A 104 -6.93 -12.52 -2.38
CA ALA A 104 -6.28 -13.28 -3.45
C ALA A 104 -4.74 -13.12 -3.38
N ALA A 105 -4.22 -11.90 -3.21
CA ALA A 105 -2.80 -11.66 -3.01
C ALA A 105 -2.25 -12.41 -1.79
N LEU A 106 -2.98 -12.38 -0.67
CA LEU A 106 -2.60 -13.02 0.58
C LEU A 106 -2.71 -14.55 0.58
N LYS A 107 -3.51 -15.15 -0.31
CA LYS A 107 -3.45 -16.60 -0.56
C LYS A 107 -2.12 -17.02 -1.17
N ILE A 108 -1.48 -16.16 -1.94
CA ILE A 108 -0.19 -16.40 -2.60
C ILE A 108 0.97 -16.03 -1.67
N LYS A 109 0.89 -14.85 -1.02
CA LYS A 109 1.88 -14.33 -0.06
C LYS A 109 1.22 -14.04 1.29
N PRO A 110 1.05 -15.05 2.19
CA PRO A 110 0.31 -14.91 3.44
C PRO A 110 0.91 -13.96 4.47
N GLU A 111 2.20 -13.63 4.32
CA GLU A 111 2.99 -12.81 5.24
C GLU A 111 3.28 -11.40 4.68
N ASP A 112 2.59 -10.98 3.62
CA ASP A 112 2.72 -9.63 3.10
C ASP A 112 2.04 -8.64 4.05
N VAL A 113 2.87 -8.02 4.91
CA VAL A 113 2.40 -7.08 5.96
C VAL A 113 1.68 -5.88 5.37
N GLY A 114 2.15 -5.38 4.21
CA GLY A 114 1.51 -4.28 3.49
C GLY A 114 0.10 -4.64 3.01
N ALA A 115 -0.05 -5.80 2.39
CA ALA A 115 -1.34 -6.30 1.93
C ALA A 115 -2.30 -6.55 3.11
N ILE A 116 -1.80 -7.12 4.22
CA ILE A 116 -2.59 -7.33 5.43
C ILE A 116 -3.06 -5.99 6.01
N ASN A 117 -2.18 -4.99 6.12
CA ASN A 117 -2.56 -3.68 6.62
C ASN A 117 -3.62 -3.00 5.73
N ASN A 118 -3.47 -3.04 4.41
CA ASN A 118 -4.42 -2.45 3.49
C ASN A 118 -5.77 -3.19 3.49
N LEU A 119 -5.77 -4.51 3.65
CA LEU A 119 -6.99 -5.28 3.91
C LEU A 119 -7.70 -4.80 5.18
N GLY A 120 -6.93 -4.53 6.25
CA GLY A 120 -7.46 -3.93 7.48
C GLY A 120 -8.08 -2.56 7.24
N ASN A 121 -7.45 -1.72 6.41
CA ASN A 121 -7.98 -0.41 6.02
C ASN A 121 -9.34 -0.55 5.30
N CYS A 122 -9.48 -1.50 4.39
CA CYS A 122 -10.75 -1.76 3.71
C CYS A 122 -11.87 -2.16 4.70
N PHE A 123 -11.56 -3.05 5.67
CA PHE A 123 -12.52 -3.39 6.71
C PHE A 123 -12.89 -2.18 7.58
N ASP A 124 -11.91 -1.33 7.94
CA ASP A 124 -12.16 -0.14 8.73
C ASP A 124 -13.05 0.88 7.99
N ARG A 125 -12.83 1.09 6.69
CA ARG A 125 -13.68 1.95 5.84
C ARG A 125 -15.12 1.42 5.71
N LEU A 126 -15.32 0.11 5.78
CA LEU A 126 -16.63 -0.54 5.82
C LEU A 126 -17.24 -0.58 7.24
N ASN A 127 -16.65 0.10 8.22
CA ASN A 127 -17.04 0.08 9.64
C ASN A 127 -17.02 -1.33 10.28
N LYS A 128 -16.28 -2.27 9.72
CA LYS A 128 -16.05 -3.62 10.26
C LYS A 128 -14.88 -3.61 11.25
N SER A 129 -15.03 -2.86 12.35
CA SER A 129 -13.93 -2.59 13.30
C SER A 129 -13.33 -3.85 13.93
N HIS A 130 -14.10 -4.93 14.14
CA HIS A 130 -13.56 -6.17 14.69
C HIS A 130 -12.65 -6.88 13.68
N ASP A 131 -13.03 -6.88 12.41
CA ASP A 131 -12.23 -7.50 11.35
C ASP A 131 -10.96 -6.68 11.08
N SER A 132 -11.05 -5.35 11.07
CA SER A 132 -9.89 -4.48 10.92
C SER A 132 -8.88 -4.66 12.06
N ILE A 133 -9.33 -4.68 13.33
CA ILE A 133 -8.48 -4.91 14.50
C ILE A 133 -7.77 -6.27 14.41
N LYS A 134 -8.50 -7.33 14.04
CA LYS A 134 -7.93 -8.66 13.85
C LYS A 134 -6.85 -8.65 12.77
N THR A 135 -7.12 -7.97 11.66
CA THR A 135 -6.22 -7.90 10.51
C THR A 135 -4.96 -7.11 10.85
N TYR A 136 -5.07 -5.93 11.48
CA TYR A 136 -3.90 -5.18 11.94
C TYR A 136 -3.09 -5.94 13.00
N SER A 137 -3.76 -6.70 13.88
CA SER A 137 -3.06 -7.53 14.86
C SER A 137 -2.23 -8.62 14.20
N LYS A 138 -2.69 -9.18 13.07
CA LYS A 138 -1.89 -10.10 12.25
C LYS A 138 -0.67 -9.39 11.66
N ALA A 139 -0.83 -8.17 11.11
CA ALA A 139 0.30 -7.38 10.59
C ALA A 139 1.36 -7.15 11.67
N ILE A 140 0.95 -6.72 12.87
CA ILE A 140 1.85 -6.50 14.03
C ILE A 140 2.54 -7.78 14.49
N SER A 141 1.88 -8.93 14.40
CA SER A 141 2.49 -10.22 14.77
C SER A 141 3.58 -10.66 13.79
N LEU A 142 3.51 -10.23 12.53
CA LEU A 142 4.50 -10.50 11.49
C LEU A 142 5.64 -9.48 11.50
N ASP A 143 5.32 -8.22 11.76
CA ASP A 143 6.28 -7.13 11.89
C ASP A 143 5.90 -6.25 13.09
N SER A 144 6.64 -6.43 14.19
CA SER A 144 6.43 -5.69 15.44
C SER A 144 6.89 -4.21 15.39
N GLU A 145 7.49 -3.79 14.29
CA GLU A 145 7.91 -2.39 14.05
C GLU A 145 7.08 -1.71 12.97
N TYR A 146 6.03 -2.36 12.45
CA TYR A 146 5.18 -1.80 11.40
C TYR A 146 4.24 -0.72 11.96
N ILE A 147 4.72 0.51 11.95
CA ILE A 147 4.09 1.70 12.54
C ILE A 147 2.64 1.88 12.10
N ALA A 148 2.37 1.72 10.79
CA ALA A 148 1.04 1.93 10.23
C ALA A 148 -0.02 1.00 10.87
N ALA A 149 0.34 -0.26 11.19
CA ALA A 149 -0.61 -1.19 11.79
C ALA A 149 -0.96 -0.80 13.24
N TYR A 150 -0.01 -0.33 14.03
CA TYR A 150 -0.31 0.22 15.38
C TYR A 150 -1.21 1.44 15.30
N TYR A 151 -0.87 2.41 14.45
CA TYR A 151 -1.67 3.60 14.24
C TYR A 151 -3.11 3.27 13.82
N ASN A 152 -3.27 2.41 12.81
CA ASN A 152 -4.58 2.03 12.28
C ASN A 152 -5.39 1.22 13.30
N ARG A 153 -4.76 0.28 14.04
CA ARG A 153 -5.44 -0.47 15.09
C ARG A 153 -5.83 0.42 16.26
N GLY A 154 -4.98 1.37 16.66
CA GLY A 154 -5.29 2.38 17.67
C GLY A 154 -6.52 3.20 17.29
N ASN A 155 -6.61 3.62 16.02
CA ASN A 155 -7.79 4.33 15.50
C ASN A 155 -9.04 3.44 15.50
N ALA A 156 -8.93 2.18 15.11
CA ALA A 156 -10.03 1.23 15.14
C ALA A 156 -10.51 0.98 16.57
N TYR A 157 -9.61 0.86 17.56
CA TYR A 157 -9.98 0.78 18.97
C TYR A 157 -10.67 2.06 19.47
N SER A 158 -10.19 3.22 19.04
CA SER A 158 -10.79 4.50 19.38
C SER A 158 -12.23 4.64 18.86
N LYS A 159 -12.50 4.16 17.63
CA LYS A 159 -13.84 4.14 17.04
C LYS A 159 -14.86 3.32 17.85
N ILE A 160 -14.40 2.24 18.48
CA ILE A 160 -15.27 1.40 19.33
C ILE A 160 -15.13 1.71 20.83
N ALA A 161 -14.64 2.92 21.16
CA ALA A 161 -14.47 3.44 22.52
C ALA A 161 -13.61 2.56 23.45
N LYS A 162 -12.70 1.76 22.89
CA LYS A 162 -11.66 1.03 23.66
C LYS A 162 -10.44 1.92 23.89
N ASP A 163 -10.65 3.05 24.55
CA ASP A 163 -9.68 4.13 24.68
C ASP A 163 -8.33 3.72 25.28
N LYS A 164 -8.33 2.78 26.24
CA LYS A 164 -7.07 2.29 26.83
C LYS A 164 -6.20 1.59 25.78
N LEU A 165 -6.79 0.68 24.98
CA LEU A 165 -6.07 -0.02 23.90
C LEU A 165 -5.66 0.94 22.77
N ALA A 166 -6.50 1.92 22.47
CA ALA A 166 -6.16 2.98 21.52
C ALA A 166 -4.91 3.74 21.94
N LEU A 167 -4.82 4.15 23.23
CA LEU A 167 -3.64 4.84 23.76
C LEU A 167 -2.40 3.96 23.75
N GLU A 168 -2.50 2.67 24.07
CA GLU A 168 -1.38 1.72 24.01
C GLU A 168 -0.79 1.65 22.60
N ASP A 169 -1.63 1.49 21.60
CA ASP A 169 -1.20 1.40 20.19
C ASP A 169 -0.68 2.74 19.65
N LEU A 170 -1.35 3.86 19.94
CA LEU A 170 -0.88 5.18 19.50
C LEU A 170 0.44 5.58 20.18
N ASN A 171 0.66 5.19 21.45
CA ASN A 171 1.95 5.35 22.10
C ASN A 171 3.02 4.55 21.37
N LYS A 172 2.74 3.29 21.04
CA LYS A 172 3.70 2.44 20.33
C LYS A 172 4.05 3.00 18.95
N ALA A 173 3.07 3.53 18.21
CA ALA A 173 3.33 4.20 16.93
C ALA A 173 4.25 5.43 17.11
N ILE A 174 4.03 6.24 18.14
CA ILE A 174 4.87 7.41 18.47
C ILE A 174 6.27 6.99 18.95
N ASP A 175 6.38 5.91 19.72
CA ASP A 175 7.68 5.39 20.17
C ASP A 175 8.54 4.88 19.00
N LEU A 176 7.90 4.30 17.97
CA LEU A 176 8.55 3.84 16.75
C LEU A 176 8.90 5.01 15.82
N ASP A 177 8.04 6.02 15.71
CA ASP A 177 8.28 7.24 14.97
C ASP A 177 7.76 8.47 15.72
N ASN A 178 8.66 9.20 16.37
CA ASN A 178 8.35 10.38 17.15
C ASN A 178 8.05 11.64 16.31
N THR A 179 8.08 11.52 14.97
CA THR A 179 7.71 12.56 14.01
C THR A 179 6.32 12.33 13.40
N PHE A 180 5.68 11.18 13.67
CA PHE A 180 4.39 10.80 13.13
C PHE A 180 3.26 11.65 13.75
N TYR A 181 3.03 12.85 13.21
CA TYR A 181 2.12 13.84 13.79
C TYR A 181 0.66 13.37 13.88
N GLN A 182 0.21 12.51 12.95
CA GLN A 182 -1.15 11.98 12.97
C GLN A 182 -1.40 11.13 14.23
N ALA A 183 -0.39 10.40 14.72
CA ALA A 183 -0.52 9.61 15.94
C ALA A 183 -0.66 10.49 17.18
N TYR A 184 0.07 11.60 17.28
CA TYR A 184 -0.14 12.60 18.33
C TYR A 184 -1.53 13.20 18.28
N TYR A 185 -1.99 13.61 17.11
CA TYR A 185 -3.33 14.18 16.94
C TYR A 185 -4.43 13.22 17.43
N ASN A 186 -4.35 11.96 17.02
CA ASN A 186 -5.36 10.96 17.39
C ASN A 186 -5.26 10.58 18.88
N ARG A 187 -4.05 10.52 19.44
CA ARG A 187 -3.86 10.32 20.89
C ARG A 187 -4.43 11.49 21.70
N GLY A 188 -4.19 12.71 21.26
CA GLY A 188 -4.80 13.91 21.83
C GLY A 188 -6.32 13.87 21.83
N SER A 189 -6.91 13.41 20.72
CA SER A 189 -8.37 13.21 20.61
C SER A 189 -8.89 12.20 21.63
N VAL A 190 -8.17 11.07 21.82
CA VAL A 190 -8.52 10.09 22.86
C VAL A 190 -8.39 10.68 24.26
N TYR A 191 -7.31 11.44 24.54
CA TYR A 191 -7.15 12.13 25.84
C TYR A 191 -8.26 13.13 26.09
N GLY A 192 -8.68 13.92 25.08
CA GLY A 192 -9.79 14.85 25.19
C GLY A 192 -11.10 14.16 25.57
N ARG A 193 -11.41 13.02 24.93
CA ARG A 193 -12.60 12.22 25.26
C ARG A 193 -12.55 11.65 26.69
N LEU A 194 -11.35 11.36 27.20
CA LEU A 194 -11.14 10.90 28.58
C LEU A 194 -11.07 12.04 29.61
N GLY A 195 -11.29 13.30 29.20
CA GLY A 195 -11.21 14.48 30.09
C GLY A 195 -9.78 14.85 30.50
N LYS A 196 -8.74 14.30 29.90
CA LYS A 196 -7.33 14.58 30.16
C LYS A 196 -6.87 15.77 29.30
N ILE A 197 -7.45 16.95 29.58
CA ILE A 197 -7.34 18.15 28.72
C ILE A 197 -5.89 18.59 28.51
N GLU A 198 -5.07 18.65 29.57
CA GLU A 198 -3.67 19.08 29.47
C GLU A 198 -2.84 18.17 28.56
N LEU A 199 -3.09 16.83 28.60
CA LEU A 199 -2.42 15.89 27.74
C LEU A 199 -2.89 16.02 26.28
N ALA A 200 -4.18 16.26 26.09
CA ALA A 200 -4.75 16.49 24.75
C ALA A 200 -4.14 17.75 24.10
N GLU A 201 -4.08 18.87 24.84
CA GLU A 201 -3.49 20.12 24.35
C GLU A 201 -2.01 19.97 23.99
N LYS A 202 -1.25 19.27 24.84
CA LYS A 202 0.16 18.98 24.58
C LYS A 202 0.34 18.19 23.27
N ASP A 203 -0.47 17.17 23.08
CA ASP A 203 -0.40 16.32 21.87
C ASP A 203 -0.85 17.09 20.62
N PHE A 204 -1.92 17.87 20.68
CA PHE A 204 -2.35 18.72 19.55
C PHE A 204 -1.30 19.77 19.18
N LYS A 205 -0.65 20.40 20.18
CA LYS A 205 0.45 21.32 19.93
C LYS A 205 1.61 20.62 19.22
N ARG A 206 2.02 19.44 19.71
CA ARG A 206 3.09 18.66 19.10
C ARG A 206 2.76 18.23 17.68
N ALA A 207 1.54 17.75 17.43
CA ALA A 207 1.08 17.40 16.08
C ALA A 207 1.16 18.59 15.11
N LYS A 208 0.73 19.77 15.54
CA LYS A 208 0.80 21.00 14.73
C LYS A 208 2.23 21.42 14.40
N GLU A 209 3.15 21.32 15.37
CA GLU A 209 4.58 21.62 15.16
C GLU A 209 5.19 20.68 14.11
N LEU A 210 4.95 19.36 14.25
CA LEU A 210 5.48 18.34 13.35
C LEU A 210 4.89 18.47 11.93
N ALA A 211 3.59 18.68 11.79
CA ALA A 211 2.96 18.88 10.49
C ALA A 211 3.52 20.11 9.75
N LYS A 212 3.85 21.20 10.48
CA LYS A 212 4.49 22.38 9.90
C LYS A 212 5.89 22.04 9.35
N LEU A 213 6.69 21.29 10.12
CA LEU A 213 8.04 20.88 9.71
C LEU A 213 8.00 20.00 8.45
N GLU A 214 7.04 19.07 8.34
CA GLU A 214 6.86 18.21 7.16
C GLU A 214 6.56 19.03 5.90
N ILE A 215 5.66 20.03 6.00
CA ILE A 215 5.35 20.94 4.89
C ILE A 215 6.58 21.75 4.46
N GLU A 216 7.36 22.26 5.42
CA GLU A 216 8.57 23.03 5.14
C GLU A 216 9.67 22.19 4.46
N GLN A 217 9.74 20.91 4.76
CA GLN A 217 10.67 19.94 4.13
C GLN A 217 10.23 19.53 2.72
N SER A 218 8.93 19.39 2.49
CA SER A 218 8.37 19.01 1.19
C SER A 218 8.46 20.15 0.13
N ASN A 219 8.66 21.39 0.59
CA ASN A 219 8.79 22.58 -0.28
C ASN A 219 10.25 22.93 -0.62
N LYS A 220 11.22 22.11 -0.20
CA LYS A 220 12.67 22.27 -0.50
C LYS A 220 13.13 21.29 -1.56
#